data_06a0c161bf5d048ac8a13e181ac65ab4
#
_entry.id   06a0c161bf5d048ac8a13e181ac65ab4
#
_cell.length_a   1.000
_cell.length_b   1.000
_cell.length_c   1.000
_cell.angle_alpha   90.00
_cell.angle_beta   90.00
_cell.angle_gamma   90.00
#
_symmetry.space_group_name_H-M   'P 1'
#
loop_
_entity.id
_entity.type
_entity.pdbx_description
1 polymer ?
#
loop_
_entity_poly.entity_id
_entity_poly.type
_entity_poly.pdbx_seq_one_letter_code
_entity_poly.pdbx_strand_id
1 'polypeptide(L)'
;MKIVFATNNAHKLEEVRNILGNKFQVLSLNDIECHVDIPETGKTLEENAMIKAKYVFEHYHISVFADDTGLEVEALGGEPGVYSARYAGGDGHDSEANMKKLLANLKGEENRKARFRTVIAYILKDEDSGGIAAQGEICLLYTSPSPRDST
;
A
#
# COMPACT_ATOMS: atom_id res chain seq x y z
N MET A 1 6.05 -5.66 -21.79
CA MET A 1 4.76 -5.83 -21.12
C MET A 1 4.36 -4.55 -20.40
N LYS A 2 3.12 -4.14 -20.58
CA LYS A 2 2.58 -2.97 -19.88
C LYS A 2 1.92 -3.41 -18.60
N ILE A 3 2.19 -2.71 -17.51
CA ILE A 3 1.56 -2.98 -16.22
C ILE A 3 1.29 -1.67 -15.50
N VAL A 4 0.11 -1.55 -14.89
CA VAL A 4 -0.25 -0.36 -14.11
C VAL A 4 0.19 -0.56 -12.66
N PHE A 5 0.80 0.48 -12.09
CA PHE A 5 0.98 0.54 -10.65
C PHE A 5 -0.10 1.49 -10.10
N ALA A 6 -1.06 0.92 -9.38
CA ALA A 6 -2.22 1.65 -8.86
C ALA A 6 -1.85 2.37 -7.56
N THR A 7 -1.05 3.42 -7.67
CA THR A 7 -0.65 4.24 -6.54
C THR A 7 -0.81 5.71 -6.86
N ASN A 8 -1.14 6.50 -5.86
CA ASN A 8 -1.14 7.97 -5.94
C ASN A 8 0.18 8.56 -5.43
N ASN A 9 1.12 7.72 -5.01
CA ASN A 9 2.40 8.16 -4.48
C ASN A 9 3.43 8.24 -5.62
N ALA A 10 3.77 9.48 -6.02
CA ALA A 10 4.69 9.72 -7.12
C ALA A 10 6.10 9.18 -6.86
N HIS A 11 6.56 9.21 -5.62
CA HIS A 11 7.88 8.66 -5.28
C HIS A 11 7.93 7.15 -5.43
N LYS A 12 6.90 6.46 -4.99
CA LYS A 12 6.83 5.01 -5.16
C LYS A 12 6.80 4.64 -6.64
N LEU A 13 6.02 5.37 -7.42
CA LEU A 13 5.93 5.13 -8.86
C LEU A 13 7.29 5.29 -9.53
N GLU A 14 8.02 6.35 -9.20
CA GLU A 14 9.35 6.61 -9.74
C GLU A 14 10.34 5.51 -9.35
N GLU A 15 10.36 5.11 -8.08
CA GLU A 15 11.21 4.04 -7.60
C GLU A 15 10.96 2.72 -8.35
N VAL A 16 9.70 2.36 -8.52
CA VAL A 16 9.32 1.15 -9.23
C VAL A 16 9.72 1.23 -10.70
N ARG A 17 9.52 2.38 -11.34
CA ARG A 17 9.96 2.57 -12.73
C ARG A 17 11.47 2.41 -12.88
N ASN A 18 12.24 2.90 -11.92
CA ASN A 18 13.69 2.75 -11.95
C ASN A 18 14.12 1.29 -11.82
N ILE A 19 13.40 0.50 -11.04
CA ILE A 19 13.72 -0.90 -10.82
C ILE A 19 13.27 -1.76 -12.01
N LEU A 20 12.05 -1.55 -12.51
CA LEU A 20 11.41 -2.40 -13.49
C LEU A 20 11.45 -1.88 -14.91
N GLY A 21 11.87 -0.64 -15.12
CA GLY A 21 11.72 0.07 -16.39
C GLY A 21 12.36 -0.57 -17.60
N ASN A 22 13.31 -1.50 -17.41
CA ASN A 22 13.95 -2.21 -18.51
C ASN A 22 13.16 -3.43 -18.98
N LYS A 23 12.28 -3.96 -18.14
CA LYS A 23 11.51 -5.18 -18.40
C LYS A 23 10.03 -4.90 -18.61
N PHE A 24 9.52 -3.87 -17.95
CA PHE A 24 8.10 -3.55 -17.97
C PHE A 24 7.91 -2.07 -18.24
N GLN A 25 6.89 -1.76 -19.01
CA GLN A 25 6.42 -0.38 -19.09
C GLN A 25 5.43 -0.17 -17.95
N VAL A 26 5.86 0.51 -16.90
CA VAL A 26 5.04 0.79 -15.74
C VAL A 26 4.23 2.04 -15.97
N LEU A 27 2.91 1.89 -15.99
CA LEU A 27 1.97 2.98 -16.20
C LEU A 27 1.42 3.45 -14.86
N SER A 28 1.15 4.75 -14.76
CA SER A 28 0.47 5.33 -13.60
C SER A 28 -1.04 5.26 -13.79
N LEU A 29 -1.77 5.56 -12.71
CA LEU A 29 -3.22 5.75 -12.81
C LEU A 29 -3.55 6.91 -13.76
N ASN A 30 -2.74 7.96 -13.73
CA ASN A 30 -2.92 9.09 -14.62
C ASN A 30 -2.71 8.71 -16.09
N ASP A 31 -1.76 7.83 -16.38
CA ASP A 31 -1.47 7.36 -17.74
C ASP A 31 -2.66 6.62 -18.36
N ILE A 32 -3.46 5.95 -17.56
CA ILE A 32 -4.68 5.26 -18.00
C ILE A 32 -5.94 6.11 -17.80
N GLU A 33 -5.75 7.38 -17.48
CA GLU A 33 -6.84 8.32 -17.25
C GLU A 33 -7.80 7.89 -16.13
N CYS A 34 -7.27 7.22 -15.12
CA CYS A 34 -8.01 6.87 -13.93
C CYS A 34 -7.86 7.99 -12.90
N HIS A 35 -8.86 8.84 -12.82
CA HIS A 35 -8.87 9.97 -11.88
C HIS A 35 -9.81 9.76 -10.70
N VAL A 36 -10.32 8.55 -10.56
CA VAL A 36 -11.18 8.16 -9.46
C VAL A 36 -10.32 7.86 -8.25
N ASP A 37 -10.72 8.37 -7.11
CA ASP A 37 -10.13 7.99 -5.83
C ASP A 37 -10.72 6.63 -5.44
N ILE A 38 -9.95 5.57 -5.65
CA ILE A 38 -10.40 4.19 -5.40
C ILE A 38 -10.60 4.02 -3.89
N PRO A 39 -11.83 3.74 -3.43
CA PRO A 39 -12.08 3.66 -1.99
C PRO A 39 -11.34 2.47 -1.35
N GLU A 40 -10.60 2.75 -0.28
CA GLU A 40 -9.91 1.74 0.49
C GLU A 40 -10.77 1.37 1.70
N THR A 41 -11.77 0.52 1.46
CA THR A 41 -12.77 0.13 2.46
C THR A 41 -12.45 -1.18 3.15
N GLY A 42 -11.33 -1.79 2.84
CA GLY A 42 -10.91 -3.05 3.44
C GLY A 42 -10.49 -2.90 4.89
N LYS A 43 -10.54 -3.99 5.60
CA LYS A 43 -10.14 -4.07 7.03
C LYS A 43 -8.71 -4.53 7.20
N THR A 44 -8.05 -4.94 6.12
CA THR A 44 -6.66 -5.39 6.13
C THR A 44 -5.91 -4.72 4.99
N LEU A 45 -4.58 -4.73 5.09
CA LEU A 45 -3.71 -4.24 4.01
C LEU A 45 -3.92 -5.07 2.74
N GLU A 46 -4.08 -6.38 2.90
CA GLU A 46 -4.36 -7.30 1.80
C GLU A 46 -5.63 -6.93 1.04
N GLU A 47 -6.70 -6.66 1.79
CA GLU A 47 -7.97 -6.27 1.19
C GLU A 47 -7.85 -4.97 0.41
N ASN A 48 -7.22 -3.96 0.99
CA ASN A 48 -7.09 -2.67 0.33
C ASN A 48 -6.21 -2.73 -0.92
N ALA A 49 -5.10 -3.45 -0.87
CA ALA A 49 -4.26 -3.63 -2.04
C ALA A 49 -5.02 -4.34 -3.16
N MET A 50 -5.77 -5.39 -2.84
CA MET A 50 -6.54 -6.13 -3.83
C MET A 50 -7.72 -5.33 -4.36
N ILE A 51 -8.38 -4.52 -3.55
CA ILE A 51 -9.45 -3.63 -4.01
C ILE A 51 -8.94 -2.71 -5.11
N LYS A 52 -7.77 -2.10 -4.90
CA LYS A 52 -7.18 -1.22 -5.91
C LYS A 52 -6.81 -1.97 -7.19
N ALA A 53 -6.20 -3.14 -7.06
CA ALA A 53 -5.82 -3.95 -8.21
C ALA A 53 -7.05 -4.41 -9.00
N LYS A 54 -8.08 -4.89 -8.32
CA LYS A 54 -9.32 -5.33 -8.97
C LYS A 54 -10.04 -4.19 -9.67
N TYR A 55 -10.09 -3.03 -9.05
CA TYR A 55 -10.73 -1.87 -9.67
C TYR A 55 -10.11 -1.57 -11.03
N VAL A 56 -8.79 -1.49 -11.08
CA VAL A 56 -8.07 -1.19 -12.32
C VAL A 56 -8.26 -2.30 -13.35
N PHE A 57 -8.12 -3.55 -12.94
CA PHE A 57 -8.27 -4.67 -13.86
C PHE A 57 -9.68 -4.72 -14.47
N GLU A 58 -10.71 -4.55 -13.65
CA GLU A 58 -12.10 -4.64 -14.11
C GLU A 58 -12.51 -3.47 -15.01
N HIS A 59 -11.98 -2.27 -14.74
CA HIS A 59 -12.37 -1.08 -15.50
C HIS A 59 -11.48 -0.81 -16.71
N TYR A 60 -10.23 -1.23 -16.67
CA TYR A 60 -9.27 -0.88 -17.71
C TYR A 60 -8.67 -2.10 -18.43
N HIS A 61 -8.96 -3.31 -17.98
CA HIS A 61 -8.54 -4.55 -18.63
C HIS A 61 -7.04 -4.62 -18.92
N ILE A 62 -6.24 -4.28 -17.95
CA ILE A 62 -4.79 -4.24 -18.05
C ILE A 62 -4.17 -4.88 -16.80
N SER A 63 -3.01 -5.51 -16.99
CA SER A 63 -2.25 -6.04 -15.85
C SER A 63 -1.96 -4.92 -14.85
N VAL A 64 -2.08 -5.22 -13.57
CA VAL A 64 -2.00 -4.22 -12.52
C VAL A 64 -1.37 -4.80 -11.27
N PHE A 65 -0.66 -3.97 -10.53
CA PHE A 65 -0.32 -4.25 -9.15
C PHE A 65 -0.59 -3.00 -8.32
N ALA A 66 -0.88 -3.22 -7.05
CA ALA A 66 -1.17 -2.17 -6.09
C ALA A 66 -0.52 -2.53 -4.77
N ASP A 67 -0.24 -1.52 -3.97
CA ASP A 67 0.33 -1.74 -2.65
C ASP A 67 -0.53 -1.08 -1.58
N ASP A 68 -0.39 -1.61 -0.37
CA ASP A 68 -0.87 -0.95 0.83
C ASP A 68 0.15 -1.19 1.93
N THR A 69 0.48 -0.15 2.68
CA THR A 69 1.50 -0.19 3.72
C THR A 69 0.92 0.30 5.02
N GLY A 70 1.23 -0.38 6.10
CA GLY A 70 0.83 0.02 7.42
C GLY A 70 1.93 -0.16 8.44
N LEU A 71 1.89 0.66 9.47
CA LEU A 71 2.71 0.53 10.67
C LEU A 71 1.95 -0.32 11.68
N GLU A 72 2.55 -1.40 12.13
CA GLU A 72 1.97 -2.28 13.13
C GLU A 72 2.80 -2.20 14.41
N VAL A 73 2.16 -1.76 15.49
CA VAL A 73 2.81 -1.60 16.80
C VAL A 73 2.35 -2.70 17.73
N GLU A 74 3.28 -3.50 18.22
CA GLU A 74 2.97 -4.68 19.03
C GLU A 74 2.17 -4.34 20.28
N ALA A 75 2.58 -3.31 21.02
CA ALA A 75 1.88 -2.90 22.24
C ALA A 75 0.44 -2.44 22.01
N LEU A 76 0.10 -2.07 20.78
CA LEU A 76 -1.24 -1.60 20.42
C LEU A 76 -2.04 -2.66 19.64
N GLY A 77 -1.62 -3.93 19.74
CA GLY A 77 -2.33 -5.01 19.06
C GLY A 77 -2.26 -4.95 17.55
N GLY A 78 -1.22 -4.32 17.00
CA GLY A 78 -1.05 -4.16 15.56
C GLY A 78 -1.54 -2.84 14.99
N GLU A 79 -2.16 -1.98 15.81
CA GLU A 79 -2.55 -0.64 15.36
C GLU A 79 -1.32 0.24 15.11
N PRO A 80 -1.39 1.23 14.25
CA PRO A 80 -2.54 1.63 13.42
C PRO A 80 -2.83 0.75 12.20
N GLY A 81 -1.89 -0.11 11.77
CA GLY A 81 -2.12 -1.09 10.70
C GLY A 81 -2.69 -0.47 9.44
N VAL A 82 -3.82 -1.01 8.97
CA VAL A 82 -4.49 -0.54 7.75
C VAL A 82 -4.96 0.92 7.85
N TYR A 83 -5.11 1.43 9.06
CA TYR A 83 -5.55 2.81 9.28
C TYR A 83 -4.41 3.81 9.45
N SER A 84 -3.17 3.40 9.17
CA SER A 84 -1.97 4.23 9.42
C SER A 84 -2.08 5.64 8.86
N ALA A 85 -2.52 5.80 7.62
CA ALA A 85 -2.62 7.10 6.97
C ALA A 85 -3.74 7.98 7.54
N ARG A 86 -4.70 7.39 8.25
CA ARG A 86 -5.89 8.08 8.78
C ARG A 86 -6.08 7.85 10.26
N TYR A 87 -5.02 7.51 10.96
CA TYR A 87 -5.10 7.08 12.37
C TYR A 87 -5.72 8.14 13.28
N ALA A 88 -5.40 9.41 13.04
CA ALA A 88 -5.98 10.51 13.83
C ALA A 88 -7.39 10.90 13.39
N GLY A 89 -7.90 10.32 12.30
CA GLY A 89 -9.20 10.66 11.74
C GLY A 89 -9.16 11.86 10.81
N GLY A 90 -10.26 12.60 10.71
CA GLY A 90 -10.37 13.72 9.79
C GLY A 90 -10.35 13.29 8.33
N ASP A 91 -9.74 14.09 7.48
CA ASP A 91 -9.60 13.80 6.05
C ASP A 91 -8.55 12.73 5.75
N GLY A 92 -7.80 12.31 6.77
CA GLY A 92 -6.66 11.44 6.60
C GLY A 92 -5.42 12.19 6.14
N HIS A 93 -4.30 11.48 6.05
CA HIS A 93 -3.02 12.01 5.55
C HIS A 93 -2.39 13.14 6.36
N ASP A 94 -2.88 13.41 7.57
CA ASP A 94 -2.23 14.34 8.50
C ASP A 94 -1.18 13.58 9.30
N SER A 95 0.05 13.56 8.79
CA SER A 95 1.15 12.81 9.40
C SER A 95 1.45 13.26 10.82
N GLU A 96 1.37 14.56 11.10
CA GLU A 96 1.63 15.10 12.43
C GLU A 96 0.56 14.64 13.42
N ALA A 97 -0.71 14.74 13.06
CA ALA A 97 -1.80 14.31 13.91
C ALA A 97 -1.76 12.79 14.16
N ASN A 98 -1.45 12.01 13.11
CA ASN A 98 -1.29 10.57 13.24
C ASN A 98 -0.18 10.21 14.21
N MET A 99 0.95 10.88 14.11
CA MET A 99 2.09 10.65 15.01
C MET A 99 1.76 11.03 16.45
N LYS A 100 1.08 12.17 16.66
CA LYS A 100 0.66 12.59 17.99
C LYS A 100 -0.28 11.57 18.64
N LYS A 101 -1.25 11.06 17.88
CA LYS A 101 -2.15 10.03 18.40
C LYS A 101 -1.41 8.76 18.76
N LEU A 102 -0.48 8.33 17.90
CA LEU A 102 0.33 7.15 18.14
C LEU A 102 1.14 7.29 19.43
N LEU A 103 1.84 8.41 19.59
CA LEU A 103 2.65 8.66 20.78
C LEU A 103 1.79 8.74 22.04
N ALA A 104 0.61 9.33 21.96
CA ALA A 104 -0.32 9.39 23.10
C ALA A 104 -0.76 7.99 23.50
N ASN A 105 -1.06 7.12 22.54
CA ASN A 105 -1.46 5.74 22.82
C ASN A 105 -0.31 4.89 23.37
N LEU A 106 0.94 5.26 23.08
CA LEU A 106 2.12 4.57 23.58
C LEU A 106 2.60 5.10 24.93
N LYS A 107 1.96 6.14 25.46
CA LYS A 107 2.36 6.73 26.74
C LYS A 107 2.28 5.67 27.84
N GLY A 108 3.38 5.48 28.55
CA GLY A 108 3.47 4.47 29.59
C GLY A 108 3.84 3.08 29.13
N GLU A 109 3.90 2.85 27.82
CA GLU A 109 4.27 1.55 27.27
C GLU A 109 5.80 1.43 27.16
N GLU A 110 6.32 0.34 27.72
CA GLU A 110 7.75 0.02 27.61
C GLU A 110 8.06 -0.69 26.30
N ASN A 111 7.13 -1.55 25.85
CA ASN A 111 7.27 -2.27 24.60
C ASN A 111 6.94 -1.31 23.44
N ARG A 112 7.95 -0.97 22.66
CA ARG A 112 7.80 -0.07 21.52
C ARG A 112 8.17 -0.76 20.21
N LYS A 113 8.06 -2.08 20.17
CA LYS A 113 8.32 -2.83 18.95
C LYS A 113 7.28 -2.49 17.89
N ALA A 114 7.75 -2.22 16.70
CA ALA A 114 6.91 -1.88 15.58
C ALA A 114 7.52 -2.41 14.29
N ARG A 115 6.68 -2.60 13.30
CA ARG A 115 7.13 -3.02 11.97
C ARG A 115 6.31 -2.32 10.91
N PHE A 116 6.93 -2.05 9.77
CA PHE A 116 6.18 -1.71 8.56
C PHE A 116 5.87 -2.99 7.81
N ARG A 117 4.64 -3.11 7.36
CA ARG A 117 4.21 -4.23 6.53
C ARG A 117 3.62 -3.66 5.25
N THR A 118 4.15 -4.10 4.12
CA THR A 118 3.64 -3.73 2.80
C THR A 118 3.10 -4.97 2.13
N VAL A 119 1.87 -4.86 1.65
CA VAL A 119 1.25 -5.91 0.84
C VAL A 119 1.18 -5.41 -0.59
N ILE A 120 1.62 -6.24 -1.52
CA ILE A 120 1.49 -5.98 -2.95
C ILE A 120 0.51 -6.99 -3.51
N ALA A 121 -0.59 -6.52 -4.06
CA ALA A 121 -1.56 -7.35 -4.76
C ALA A 121 -1.36 -7.17 -6.26
N TYR A 122 -1.42 -8.26 -7.00
CA TYR A 122 -1.24 -8.21 -8.45
C TYR A 122 -2.29 -9.03 -9.17
N ILE A 123 -2.65 -8.57 -10.37
CA ILE A 123 -3.52 -9.29 -11.30
C ILE A 123 -2.89 -9.15 -12.68
N LEU A 124 -2.49 -10.28 -13.25
CA LEU A 124 -1.88 -10.31 -14.58
C LEU A 124 -2.93 -10.77 -15.58
N LYS A 125 -3.04 -10.02 -16.66
CA LYS A 125 -3.98 -10.29 -17.74
C LYS A 125 -3.43 -11.37 -18.68
N ASP A 126 -4.30 -12.30 -19.05
CA ASP A 126 -4.01 -13.23 -20.14
C ASP A 126 -4.30 -12.52 -21.45
N GLU A 127 -3.28 -12.30 -22.26
CA GLU A 127 -3.41 -11.56 -23.51
C GLU A 127 -4.28 -12.30 -24.55
N ASP A 128 -4.34 -13.62 -24.49
CA ASP A 128 -5.15 -14.42 -25.43
C ASP A 128 -6.62 -14.38 -25.10
N SER A 129 -6.99 -14.63 -23.84
CA SER A 129 -8.39 -14.71 -23.41
C SER A 129 -8.94 -13.38 -22.89
N GLY A 130 -8.07 -12.47 -22.47
CA GLY A 130 -8.47 -11.25 -21.78
C GLY A 130 -8.84 -11.45 -20.31
N GLY A 131 -8.77 -12.69 -19.83
CA GLY A 131 -9.05 -13.01 -18.43
C GLY A 131 -7.82 -12.87 -17.55
N ILE A 132 -7.87 -13.52 -16.40
CA ILE A 132 -6.79 -13.47 -15.41
C ILE A 132 -5.83 -14.62 -15.65
N ALA A 133 -4.56 -14.30 -15.96
CA ALA A 133 -3.50 -15.29 -16.07
C ALA A 133 -2.95 -15.69 -14.71
N ALA A 134 -2.81 -14.72 -13.80
CA ALA A 134 -2.33 -14.96 -12.45
C ALA A 134 -2.79 -13.83 -11.54
N GLN A 135 -3.04 -14.13 -10.28
CA GLN A 135 -3.30 -13.12 -9.26
C GLN A 135 -2.79 -13.61 -7.92
N GLY A 136 -2.46 -12.69 -7.06
CA GLY A 136 -1.96 -13.03 -5.73
C GLY A 136 -1.52 -11.82 -4.96
N GLU A 137 -0.89 -12.11 -3.82
CA GLU A 137 -0.41 -11.10 -2.90
C GLU A 137 0.99 -11.47 -2.42
N ILE A 138 1.82 -10.45 -2.25
CA ILE A 138 3.16 -10.59 -1.69
C ILE A 138 3.22 -9.68 -0.48
N CYS A 139 3.67 -10.22 0.65
CA CYS A 139 3.80 -9.46 1.89
C CYS A 139 5.28 -9.22 2.18
N LEU A 140 5.64 -7.96 2.37
CA LEU A 140 6.99 -7.56 2.75
C LEU A 140 6.96 -7.01 4.18
N LEU A 141 7.85 -7.52 5.01
CA LEU A 141 7.98 -7.07 6.40
C LEU A 141 9.29 -6.32 6.56
N TYR A 142 9.20 -5.14 7.14
CA TYR A 142 10.36 -4.38 7.54
C TYR A 142 10.26 -4.10 9.03
N THR A 143 11.17 -4.66 9.81
CA THR A 143 11.23 -4.43 11.24
C THR A 143 12.25 -3.32 11.50
N SER A 144 11.75 -2.19 11.96
CA SER A 144 12.63 -1.10 12.35
C SER A 144 13.32 -1.43 13.68
N PRO A 145 14.55 -0.97 13.88
CA PRO A 145 15.15 -0.99 15.21
C PRO A 145 14.25 -0.25 16.20
N SER A 146 14.41 -0.57 17.49
CA SER A 146 13.72 0.17 18.54
C SER A 146 13.88 1.67 18.31
N PRO A 147 12.85 2.50 18.53
CA PRO A 147 12.99 3.96 18.37
C PRO A 147 14.15 4.57 19.13
N ARG A 148 14.60 3.92 20.20
CA ARG A 148 15.77 4.36 20.94
C ARG A 148 17.09 4.15 20.18
N ASP A 149 17.10 3.17 19.28
CA ASP A 149 18.32 2.77 18.57
C ASP A 149 18.46 3.52 17.25
N SER A 150 17.44 4.25 16.85
CA SER A 150 17.41 4.99 15.58
C SER A 150 17.84 6.45 15.70
N THR A 151 18.26 6.87 16.87
CA THR A 151 18.74 8.24 17.10
C THR A 151 20.20 8.41 16.75
#